data_40a978321c5f4323d2e0b2d3d8e06d7e
#
_entry.id   40a978321c5f4323d2e0b2d3d8e06d7e
#
_cell.length_a   1.000
_cell.length_b   1.000
_cell.length_c   1.000
_cell.angle_alpha   90.00
_cell.angle_beta   90.00
_cell.angle_gamma   90.00
#
_symmetry.space_group_name_H-M   'P 1'
#
loop_
_entity.id
_entity.type
_entity.pdbx_description
1 polymer ?
#
loop_
_entity_poly.entity_id
_entity_poly.type
_entity_poly.pdbx_seq_one_letter_code
_entity_poly.pdbx_strand_id
1 'polypeptide(L)'
;TLWGGVIGEDGVGGITLAPTKEGAIYQDFQRFILELKKLGVLLTVVSKNNREDALEAIQKHPDMILREEDFVTIKANWDPKPVNIASLATELNLGLDSFVFIDDNPVEREAVKIALPTVAVPDFPQNPVQLESFILDVAREFFPTLRLTSEDLKKSEQYRTEHLRLEEKQKFTNLGEYLKSLDMKLHIREVNEEDVARAAQL
;
A
#
# COMPACT_ATOMS: atom_id res chain seq x y z
N THR A 1 7.57 11.37 4.69
CA THR A 1 8.29 10.25 4.03
C THR A 1 8.16 10.32 2.50
N LEU A 2 6.96 10.39 1.91
CA LEU A 2 6.76 10.49 0.45
C LEU A 2 7.07 11.89 -0.10
N TRP A 3 7.06 12.89 0.74
CA TRP A 3 7.40 14.30 0.49
C TRP A 3 8.03 14.90 1.74
N GLY A 4 8.66 16.07 1.61
CA GLY A 4 9.13 16.87 2.72
C GLY A 4 8.03 17.80 3.23
N GLY A 5 8.06 18.11 4.54
CA GLY A 5 7.02 18.91 5.20
C GLY A 5 5.82 18.10 5.67
N VAL A 6 4.84 18.78 6.25
CA VAL A 6 3.65 18.20 6.87
C VAL A 6 2.40 18.71 6.15
N ILE A 7 1.67 17.81 5.48
CA ILE A 7 0.52 18.18 4.63
C ILE A 7 -0.56 18.96 5.39
N GLY A 8 -0.81 18.60 6.66
CA GLY A 8 -1.81 19.28 7.49
C GLY A 8 -1.42 20.72 7.90
N GLU A 9 -0.14 21.09 7.79
CA GLU A 9 0.37 22.42 8.12
C GLU A 9 0.68 23.22 6.85
N ASP A 10 1.34 22.59 5.87
CA ASP A 10 1.88 23.23 4.67
C ASP A 10 0.86 23.26 3.51
N GLY A 11 -0.15 22.40 3.57
CA GLY A 11 -1.09 22.19 2.46
C GLY A 11 -0.43 21.53 1.24
N VAL A 12 -1.21 21.21 0.21
CA VAL A 12 -0.73 20.53 -1.01
C VAL A 12 0.34 21.33 -1.75
N GLY A 13 0.22 22.66 -1.76
CA GLY A 13 1.19 23.53 -2.46
C GLY A 13 2.44 23.85 -1.67
N GLY A 14 2.48 23.53 -0.36
CA GLY A 14 3.59 23.84 0.53
C GLY A 14 4.53 22.68 0.82
N ILE A 15 4.10 21.44 0.50
CA ILE A 15 4.97 20.26 0.67
C ILE A 15 6.14 20.29 -0.32
N THR A 16 7.30 19.76 0.11
CA THR A 16 8.49 19.68 -0.72
C THR A 16 8.40 18.46 -1.64
N LEU A 17 7.91 18.68 -2.83
CA LEU A 17 7.83 17.69 -3.90
C LEU A 17 7.85 18.42 -5.26
N ALA A 18 8.91 18.26 -6.04
CA ALA A 18 9.11 18.97 -7.30
C ALA A 18 10.15 18.23 -8.16
N PRO A 19 10.22 18.47 -9.48
CA PRO A 19 11.21 17.83 -10.35
C PRO A 19 12.63 18.39 -10.18
N THR A 20 12.83 19.36 -9.29
CA THR A 20 14.11 20.03 -9.07
C THR A 20 14.45 20.14 -7.58
N LYS A 21 15.74 20.32 -7.28
CA LYS A 21 16.27 20.53 -5.93
C LYS A 21 15.90 19.40 -4.98
N GLU A 22 15.54 19.76 -3.74
CA GLU A 22 15.18 18.79 -2.70
C GLU A 22 13.93 17.99 -3.03
N GLY A 23 12.98 18.57 -3.77
CA GLY A 23 11.76 17.89 -4.19
C GLY A 23 12.01 16.69 -5.12
N ALA A 24 13.05 16.76 -5.96
CA ALA A 24 13.43 15.69 -6.87
C ALA A 24 13.84 14.40 -6.13
N ILE A 25 14.45 14.54 -4.97
CA ILE A 25 14.87 13.40 -4.14
C ILE A 25 13.66 12.56 -3.70
N TYR A 26 12.57 13.24 -3.33
CA TYR A 26 11.32 12.55 -2.97
C TYR A 26 10.63 11.93 -4.19
N GLN A 27 10.74 12.56 -5.37
CA GLN A 27 10.25 11.93 -6.59
C GLN A 27 11.04 10.65 -6.94
N ASP A 28 12.37 10.68 -6.80
CA ASP A 28 13.21 9.51 -7.06
C ASP A 28 12.92 8.39 -6.05
N PHE A 29 12.71 8.73 -4.78
CA PHE A 29 12.25 7.80 -3.76
C PHE A 29 10.90 7.16 -4.15
N GLN A 30 9.93 7.95 -4.60
CA GLN A 30 8.64 7.43 -5.06
C GLN A 30 8.76 6.55 -6.31
N ARG A 31 9.61 6.91 -7.28
CA ARG A 31 9.88 6.08 -8.47
C ARG A 31 10.43 4.72 -8.06
N PHE A 32 11.33 4.71 -7.10
CA PHE A 32 11.90 3.45 -6.61
C PHE A 32 10.86 2.58 -5.90
N ILE A 33 10.00 3.17 -5.07
CA ILE A 33 8.87 2.45 -4.45
C ILE A 33 7.93 1.87 -5.52
N LEU A 34 7.70 2.62 -6.60
CA LEU A 34 6.92 2.14 -7.74
C LEU A 34 7.57 0.93 -8.43
N GLU A 35 8.91 0.90 -8.53
CA GLU A 35 9.62 -0.28 -9.04
C GLU A 35 9.46 -1.49 -8.09
N LEU A 36 9.51 -1.31 -6.77
CA LEU A 36 9.21 -2.37 -5.82
C LEU A 36 7.78 -2.92 -6.01
N LYS A 37 6.79 -2.05 -6.24
CA LYS A 37 5.43 -2.48 -6.59
C LYS A 37 5.40 -3.36 -7.84
N LYS A 38 6.13 -2.99 -8.89
CA LYS A 38 6.25 -3.81 -10.11
C LYS A 38 6.89 -5.17 -9.84
N LEU A 39 7.69 -5.26 -8.78
CA LEU A 39 8.27 -6.50 -8.26
C LEU A 39 7.31 -7.25 -7.29
N GLY A 40 6.02 -6.91 -7.27
CA GLY A 40 5.00 -7.60 -6.49
C GLY A 40 4.90 -7.16 -5.02
N VAL A 41 5.63 -6.13 -4.61
CA VAL A 41 5.50 -5.55 -3.26
C VAL A 41 4.18 -4.79 -3.15
N LEU A 42 3.38 -5.11 -2.13
CA LEU A 42 2.14 -4.41 -1.84
C LEU A 42 2.45 -3.10 -1.13
N LEU A 43 1.97 -1.99 -1.68
CA LEU A 43 2.16 -0.68 -1.06
C LEU A 43 0.94 -0.30 -0.22
N THR A 44 1.19 0.17 0.99
CA THR A 44 0.17 0.72 1.89
C THR A 44 0.66 2.02 2.52
N VAL A 45 -0.26 2.91 2.87
CA VAL A 45 0.05 4.14 3.61
C VAL A 45 -0.51 4.04 5.02
N VAL A 46 0.33 4.37 6.01
CA VAL A 46 -0.09 4.58 7.40
C VAL A 46 0.37 5.96 7.82
N SER A 47 -0.57 6.87 8.02
CA SER A 47 -0.28 8.28 8.31
C SER A 47 -1.15 8.80 9.44
N LYS A 48 -0.55 9.55 10.37
CA LYS A 48 -1.28 10.39 11.35
C LYS A 48 -1.64 11.71 10.68
N ASN A 49 -2.78 11.72 10.00
CA ASN A 49 -3.25 12.89 9.26
C ASN A 49 -4.77 12.77 9.03
N ASN A 50 -5.40 13.88 8.65
CA ASN A 50 -6.74 13.82 8.12
C ASN A 50 -6.72 13.07 6.78
N ARG A 51 -7.69 12.20 6.57
CA ARG A 51 -7.75 11.35 5.36
C ARG A 51 -7.87 12.18 4.09
N GLU A 52 -8.68 13.22 4.12
CA GLU A 52 -8.92 14.13 3.01
C GLU A 52 -7.62 14.82 2.57
N ASP A 53 -6.84 15.35 3.52
CA ASP A 53 -5.59 16.05 3.24
C ASP A 53 -4.54 15.11 2.61
N ALA A 54 -4.42 13.90 3.16
CA ALA A 54 -3.49 12.89 2.63
C ALA A 54 -3.88 12.45 1.21
N LEU A 55 -5.18 12.21 0.96
CA LEU A 55 -5.70 11.86 -0.37
C LEU A 55 -5.55 13.02 -1.36
N GLU A 56 -5.81 14.24 -0.93
CA GLU A 56 -5.66 15.42 -1.78
C GLU A 56 -4.22 15.55 -2.29
N ALA A 57 -3.23 15.36 -1.43
CA ALA A 57 -1.82 15.37 -1.85
C ALA A 57 -1.52 14.28 -2.89
N ILE A 58 -1.98 13.05 -2.65
CA ILE A 58 -1.74 11.92 -3.54
C ILE A 58 -2.45 12.08 -4.90
N GLN A 59 -3.67 12.62 -4.89
CA GLN A 59 -4.50 12.75 -6.09
C GLN A 59 -4.16 14.00 -6.91
N LYS A 60 -3.89 15.14 -6.24
CA LYS A 60 -3.89 16.45 -6.90
C LYS A 60 -2.50 17.08 -7.05
N HIS A 61 -1.50 16.66 -6.25
CA HIS A 61 -0.17 17.27 -6.39
C HIS A 61 0.41 16.95 -7.77
N PRO A 62 0.80 17.96 -8.59
CA PRO A 62 1.22 17.76 -9.98
C PRO A 62 2.47 16.90 -10.10
N ASP A 63 3.39 17.02 -9.14
CA ASP A 63 4.67 16.34 -9.13
C ASP A 63 4.67 15.01 -8.36
N MET A 64 3.51 14.54 -7.90
CA MET A 64 3.35 13.23 -7.27
C MET A 64 3.53 12.13 -8.30
N ILE A 65 4.42 11.16 -8.02
CA ILE A 65 4.68 10.01 -8.89
C ILE A 65 3.73 8.86 -8.55
N LEU A 66 3.64 8.51 -7.26
CA LEU A 66 2.71 7.49 -6.78
C LEU A 66 1.28 8.06 -6.81
N ARG A 67 0.33 7.26 -7.24
CA ARG A 67 -1.09 7.59 -7.28
C ARG A 67 -1.88 6.71 -6.34
N GLU A 68 -3.12 7.06 -6.06
CA GLU A 68 -3.98 6.30 -5.15
C GLU A 68 -4.10 4.82 -5.56
N GLU A 69 -4.17 4.55 -6.87
CA GLU A 69 -4.20 3.21 -7.44
C GLU A 69 -2.92 2.40 -7.25
N ASP A 70 -1.83 3.03 -6.82
CA ASP A 70 -0.59 2.31 -6.50
C ASP A 70 -0.65 1.66 -5.12
N PHE A 71 -1.52 2.12 -4.27
CA PHE A 71 -1.69 1.61 -2.91
C PHE A 71 -2.84 0.61 -2.84
N VAL A 72 -2.64 -0.49 -2.11
CA VAL A 72 -3.71 -1.44 -1.79
C VAL A 72 -4.71 -0.78 -0.85
N THR A 73 -4.20 -0.03 0.14
CA THR A 73 -5.03 0.75 1.07
C THR A 73 -4.26 1.93 1.66
N ILE A 74 -4.99 2.96 2.07
CA ILE A 74 -4.47 4.17 2.71
C ILE A 74 -5.18 4.36 4.05
N LYS A 75 -4.44 4.13 5.15
CA LYS A 75 -4.87 4.42 6.52
C LYS A 75 -4.32 5.76 6.98
N ALA A 76 -5.08 6.81 6.75
CA ALA A 76 -4.80 8.14 7.27
C ALA A 76 -5.84 8.46 8.35
N ASN A 77 -5.43 8.43 9.59
CA ASN A 77 -6.21 8.70 10.78
C ASN A 77 -5.28 9.05 11.95
N TRP A 78 -5.83 9.34 13.12
CA TRP A 78 -5.08 9.73 14.31
C TRP A 78 -4.78 8.57 15.27
N ASP A 79 -5.12 7.35 14.90
CA ASP A 79 -4.78 6.15 15.67
C ASP A 79 -3.25 5.92 15.68
N PRO A 80 -2.73 5.25 16.71
CA PRO A 80 -1.31 4.85 16.73
C PRO A 80 -0.95 4.01 15.51
N LYS A 81 0.19 4.30 14.88
CA LYS A 81 0.63 3.57 13.68
C LYS A 81 0.74 2.06 13.89
N PRO A 82 1.22 1.54 15.05
CA PRO A 82 1.20 0.09 15.30
C PRO A 82 -0.19 -0.55 15.20
N VAL A 83 -1.24 0.16 15.66
CA VAL A 83 -2.63 -0.32 15.57
C VAL A 83 -3.07 -0.42 14.11
N ASN A 84 -2.77 0.60 13.32
CA ASN A 84 -3.06 0.60 11.89
C ASN A 84 -2.31 -0.50 11.14
N ILE A 85 -1.03 -0.74 11.45
CA ILE A 85 -0.23 -1.83 10.83
C ILE A 85 -0.81 -3.20 11.20
N ALA A 86 -1.17 -3.43 12.46
CA ALA A 86 -1.79 -4.69 12.89
C ALA A 86 -3.16 -4.92 12.20
N SER A 87 -3.95 -3.87 12.02
CA SER A 87 -5.19 -3.91 11.25
C SER A 87 -4.93 -4.27 9.78
N LEU A 88 -3.91 -3.67 9.15
CA LEU A 88 -3.52 -3.99 7.78
C LEU A 88 -3.11 -5.45 7.62
N ALA A 89 -2.33 -5.99 8.55
CA ALA A 89 -1.92 -7.40 8.55
C ALA A 89 -3.13 -8.33 8.54
N THR A 90 -4.14 -8.01 9.35
CA THR A 90 -5.40 -8.76 9.40
C THR A 90 -6.21 -8.61 8.11
N GLU A 91 -6.38 -7.39 7.60
CA GLU A 91 -7.16 -7.08 6.40
C GLU A 91 -6.57 -7.71 5.14
N LEU A 92 -5.24 -7.74 5.04
CA LEU A 92 -4.52 -8.30 3.90
C LEU A 92 -4.23 -9.80 4.09
N ASN A 93 -4.58 -10.37 5.25
CA ASN A 93 -4.26 -11.76 5.61
C ASN A 93 -2.76 -12.07 5.44
N LEU A 94 -1.91 -11.16 5.95
CA LEU A 94 -0.45 -11.27 5.91
C LEU A 94 0.12 -11.33 7.33
N GLY A 95 1.22 -12.05 7.52
CA GLY A 95 1.99 -12.02 8.76
C GLY A 95 2.66 -10.65 8.97
N LEU A 96 2.79 -10.22 10.23
CA LEU A 96 3.49 -8.97 10.57
C LEU A 96 4.97 -8.98 10.15
N ASP A 97 5.58 -10.15 10.06
CA ASP A 97 6.95 -10.37 9.57
C ASP A 97 7.12 -10.12 8.07
N SER A 98 6.01 -9.98 7.34
CA SER A 98 6.00 -9.60 5.91
C SER A 98 5.96 -8.08 5.69
N PHE A 99 5.93 -7.28 6.75
CA PHE A 99 5.85 -5.82 6.66
C PHE A 99 7.22 -5.17 6.84
N VAL A 100 7.49 -4.19 5.98
CA VAL A 100 8.58 -3.22 6.15
C VAL A 100 7.95 -1.85 6.36
N PHE A 101 8.15 -1.26 7.54
CA PHE A 101 7.60 0.05 7.88
C PHE A 101 8.68 1.12 7.73
N ILE A 102 8.45 2.08 6.84
CA ILE A 102 9.34 3.21 6.56
C ILE A 102 8.68 4.49 7.03
N ASP A 103 9.35 5.20 7.91
CA ASP A 103 8.87 6.47 8.48
C ASP A 103 10.06 7.39 8.79
N ASP A 104 9.93 8.68 8.51
CA ASP A 104 10.94 9.70 8.81
C ASP A 104 10.94 10.09 10.30
N ASN A 105 9.80 9.95 10.99
CA ASN A 105 9.69 10.26 12.41
C ASN A 105 10.29 9.13 13.29
N PRO A 106 11.38 9.39 14.05
CA PRO A 106 12.00 8.37 14.89
C PRO A 106 11.08 7.89 16.02
N VAL A 107 10.17 8.74 16.52
CA VAL A 107 9.21 8.35 17.57
C VAL A 107 8.21 7.32 17.05
N GLU A 108 7.73 7.50 15.84
CA GLU A 108 6.81 6.54 15.22
C GLU A 108 7.52 5.22 14.90
N ARG A 109 8.77 5.26 14.42
CA ARG A 109 9.56 4.05 14.20
C ARG A 109 9.77 3.27 15.50
N GLU A 110 10.14 3.95 16.57
CA GLU A 110 10.37 3.31 17.87
C GLU A 110 9.07 2.72 18.43
N ALA A 111 7.95 3.43 18.31
CA ALA A 111 6.65 2.92 18.72
C ALA A 111 6.28 1.62 18.00
N VAL A 112 6.59 1.51 16.69
CA VAL A 112 6.35 0.29 15.92
C VAL A 112 7.31 -0.82 16.32
N LYS A 113 8.62 -0.54 16.48
CA LYS A 113 9.62 -1.52 16.94
C LYS A 113 9.22 -2.16 18.29
N ILE A 114 8.73 -1.34 19.23
CA ILE A 114 8.31 -1.82 20.55
C ILE A 114 7.01 -2.64 20.48
N ALA A 115 6.00 -2.14 19.78
CA ALA A 115 4.67 -2.74 19.77
C ALA A 115 4.57 -3.95 18.82
N LEU A 116 5.34 -3.96 17.73
CA LEU A 116 5.30 -4.97 16.67
C LEU A 116 6.73 -5.43 16.30
N PRO A 117 7.41 -6.18 17.19
CA PRO A 117 8.84 -6.49 17.04
C PRO A 117 9.18 -7.37 15.82
N THR A 118 8.19 -7.97 15.17
CA THR A 118 8.38 -8.76 13.94
C THR A 118 8.29 -7.92 12.67
N VAL A 119 7.78 -6.69 12.75
CA VAL A 119 7.78 -5.75 11.63
C VAL A 119 9.19 -5.21 11.42
N ALA A 120 9.69 -5.28 10.19
CA ALA A 120 10.98 -4.67 9.86
C ALA A 120 10.85 -3.14 9.83
N VAL A 121 11.68 -2.45 10.60
CA VAL A 121 11.67 -0.98 10.69
C VAL A 121 13.08 -0.46 10.47
N PRO A 122 13.50 -0.23 9.21
CA PRO A 122 14.83 0.29 8.89
C PRO A 122 15.01 1.71 9.41
N ASP A 123 16.27 2.07 9.71
CA ASP A 123 16.59 3.41 10.18
C ASP A 123 16.56 4.40 9.03
N PHE A 124 15.60 5.29 9.07
CA PHE A 124 15.40 6.32 8.04
C PHE A 124 16.49 7.40 8.10
N PRO A 125 17.11 7.78 6.98
CA PRO A 125 18.20 8.77 6.97
C PRO A 125 17.68 10.16 7.34
N GLN A 126 18.50 10.88 8.11
CA GLN A 126 18.20 12.29 8.44
C GLN A 126 18.45 13.25 7.27
N ASN A 127 19.39 12.89 6.39
CA ASN A 127 19.70 13.68 5.20
C ASN A 127 18.94 13.13 4.00
N PRO A 128 18.02 13.90 3.38
CA PRO A 128 17.25 13.44 2.22
C PRO A 128 18.11 12.93 1.05
N VAL A 129 19.33 13.44 0.87
CA VAL A 129 20.26 12.98 -0.17
C VAL A 129 20.59 11.49 -0.06
N GLN A 130 20.42 10.89 1.12
CA GLN A 130 20.67 9.47 1.36
C GLN A 130 19.45 8.58 1.08
N LEU A 131 18.30 9.15 0.67
CA LEU A 131 17.08 8.36 0.42
C LEU A 131 17.25 7.33 -0.69
N GLU A 132 18.02 7.66 -1.73
CA GLU A 132 18.28 6.72 -2.83
C GLU A 132 19.08 5.49 -2.33
N SER A 133 20.19 5.70 -1.61
CA SER A 133 20.98 4.59 -1.06
C SER A 133 20.17 3.80 -0.02
N PHE A 134 19.43 4.49 0.83
CA PHE A 134 18.57 3.87 1.83
C PHE A 134 17.55 2.90 1.22
N ILE A 135 16.82 3.33 0.19
CA ILE A 135 15.80 2.48 -0.41
C ILE A 135 16.40 1.30 -1.19
N LEU A 136 17.60 1.47 -1.76
CA LEU A 136 18.35 0.36 -2.37
C LEU A 136 18.76 -0.69 -1.33
N ASP A 137 19.19 -0.25 -0.16
CA ASP A 137 19.54 -1.16 0.94
C ASP A 137 18.31 -1.89 1.48
N VAL A 138 17.19 -1.17 1.66
CA VAL A 138 15.89 -1.78 2.01
C VAL A 138 15.47 -2.83 0.99
N ALA A 139 15.61 -2.54 -0.31
CA ALA A 139 15.27 -3.50 -1.35
C ALA A 139 16.13 -4.76 -1.29
N ARG A 140 17.44 -4.62 -1.08
CA ARG A 140 18.36 -5.76 -1.01
C ARG A 140 18.12 -6.62 0.22
N GLU A 141 17.82 -5.99 1.34
CA GLU A 141 17.66 -6.68 2.63
C GLU A 141 16.30 -7.39 2.74
N PHE A 142 15.22 -6.71 2.37
CA PHE A 142 13.86 -7.20 2.64
C PHE A 142 13.15 -7.75 1.40
N PHE A 143 13.59 -7.41 0.19
CA PHE A 143 12.94 -7.83 -1.06
C PHE A 143 13.93 -8.48 -2.04
N PRO A 144 14.67 -9.54 -1.64
CA PRO A 144 15.73 -10.13 -2.46
C PRO A 144 15.22 -10.93 -3.66
N THR A 145 13.96 -10.81 -4.04
CA THR A 145 13.37 -11.59 -5.13
C THR A 145 13.92 -11.16 -6.49
N LEU A 146 14.65 -12.07 -7.14
CA LEU A 146 15.33 -11.81 -8.41
C LEU A 146 14.47 -12.10 -9.65
N ARG A 147 13.33 -12.77 -9.51
CA ARG A 147 12.42 -13.10 -10.62
C ARG A 147 10.98 -13.13 -10.15
N LEU A 148 10.17 -12.32 -10.81
CA LEU A 148 8.71 -12.40 -10.68
C LEU A 148 8.17 -13.47 -11.60
N THR A 149 7.23 -14.25 -11.09
CA THR A 149 6.38 -15.08 -11.92
C THR A 149 5.13 -14.28 -12.32
N SER A 150 4.47 -14.73 -13.41
CA SER A 150 3.18 -14.14 -13.80
C SER A 150 2.10 -14.32 -12.71
N GLU A 151 2.29 -15.27 -11.80
CA GLU A 151 1.42 -15.50 -10.64
C GLU A 151 1.62 -14.45 -9.56
N ASP A 152 2.85 -14.00 -9.32
CA ASP A 152 3.15 -12.97 -8.33
C ASP A 152 2.53 -11.62 -8.70
N LEU A 153 2.55 -11.27 -9.99
CA LEU A 153 1.89 -10.06 -10.49
C LEU A 153 0.36 -10.13 -10.30
N LYS A 154 -0.24 -11.29 -10.57
CA LYS A 154 -1.68 -11.50 -10.37
C LYS A 154 -2.08 -11.44 -8.90
N LYS A 155 -1.22 -11.88 -7.98
CA LYS A 155 -1.48 -11.80 -6.54
C LYS A 155 -1.69 -10.37 -6.07
N SER A 156 -0.85 -9.43 -6.49
CA SER A 156 -1.00 -8.01 -6.12
C SER A 156 -2.36 -7.43 -6.55
N GLU A 157 -2.82 -7.76 -7.76
CA GLU A 157 -4.15 -7.36 -8.22
C GLU A 157 -5.28 -8.06 -7.46
N GLN A 158 -5.09 -9.34 -7.09
CA GLN A 158 -6.05 -10.08 -6.29
C GLN A 158 -6.20 -9.47 -4.89
N TYR A 159 -5.10 -9.13 -4.20
CA TYR A 159 -5.14 -8.48 -2.89
C TYR A 159 -5.89 -7.15 -2.96
N ARG A 160 -5.61 -6.32 -3.97
CA ARG A 160 -6.31 -5.06 -4.16
C ARG A 160 -7.80 -5.27 -4.41
N THR A 161 -8.16 -6.19 -5.28
CA THR A 161 -9.55 -6.49 -5.61
C THR A 161 -10.32 -7.02 -4.39
N GLU A 162 -9.68 -7.89 -3.61
CA GLU A 162 -10.29 -8.44 -2.39
C GLU A 162 -10.47 -7.36 -1.32
N HIS A 163 -9.49 -6.48 -1.15
CA HIS A 163 -9.60 -5.36 -0.22
C HIS A 163 -10.78 -4.42 -0.61
N LEU A 164 -10.88 -4.04 -1.88
CA LEU A 164 -12.00 -3.23 -2.35
C LEU A 164 -13.36 -3.90 -2.11
N ARG A 165 -13.43 -5.22 -2.31
CA ARG A 165 -14.64 -6.00 -1.99
C ARG A 165 -14.99 -6.00 -0.51
N LEU A 166 -13.98 -6.08 0.36
CA LEU A 166 -14.19 -6.02 1.80
C LEU A 166 -14.65 -4.63 2.24
N GLU A 167 -14.07 -3.56 1.72
CA GLU A 167 -14.52 -2.19 1.98
C GLU A 167 -15.96 -1.96 1.49
N GLU A 168 -16.31 -2.44 0.30
CA GLU A 168 -17.68 -2.33 -0.20
C GLU A 168 -18.65 -3.11 0.67
N LYS A 169 -18.30 -4.35 1.06
CA LYS A 169 -19.14 -5.16 1.96
C LYS A 169 -19.40 -4.48 3.29
N GLN A 170 -18.43 -3.76 3.86
CA GLN A 170 -18.58 -3.04 5.12
C GLN A 170 -19.57 -1.86 5.03
N LYS A 171 -19.83 -1.31 3.84
CA LYS A 171 -20.81 -0.23 3.63
C LYS A 171 -22.27 -0.72 3.75
N PHE A 172 -22.50 -2.02 3.68
CA PHE A 172 -23.83 -2.60 3.76
C PHE A 172 -24.10 -3.20 5.14
N THR A 173 -25.26 -2.90 5.71
CA THR A 173 -25.69 -3.42 7.01
C THR A 173 -26.21 -4.86 6.93
N ASN A 174 -26.53 -5.34 5.71
CA ASN A 174 -27.02 -6.69 5.52
C ASN A 174 -26.44 -7.32 4.23
N LEU A 175 -26.16 -8.63 4.31
CA LEU A 175 -25.59 -9.41 3.23
C LEU A 175 -26.48 -9.42 1.97
N GLY A 176 -27.81 -9.40 2.13
CA GLY A 176 -28.75 -9.43 1.01
C GLY A 176 -28.69 -8.17 0.14
N GLU A 177 -28.49 -7.02 0.74
CA GLU A 177 -28.30 -5.74 0.02
C GLU A 177 -26.98 -5.73 -0.73
N TYR A 178 -25.91 -6.18 -0.09
CA TYR A 178 -24.61 -6.34 -0.73
C TYR A 178 -24.66 -7.27 -1.95
N LEU A 179 -25.27 -8.45 -1.80
CA LEU A 179 -25.40 -9.39 -2.92
C LEU A 179 -26.23 -8.83 -4.09
N LYS A 180 -27.25 -8.01 -3.80
CA LYS A 180 -28.03 -7.33 -4.84
C LYS A 180 -27.20 -6.25 -5.56
N SER A 181 -26.34 -5.51 -4.84
CA SER A 181 -25.49 -4.48 -5.43
C SER A 181 -24.46 -5.04 -6.42
N LEU A 182 -24.09 -6.31 -6.28
CA LEU A 182 -23.12 -6.97 -7.16
C LEU A 182 -23.69 -7.31 -8.55
N ASP A 183 -25.01 -7.13 -8.78
CA ASP A 183 -25.70 -7.48 -10.04
C ASP A 183 -25.24 -8.82 -10.64
N MET A 184 -25.05 -9.82 -9.76
CA MET A 184 -24.54 -11.13 -10.15
C MET A 184 -25.53 -11.85 -11.07
N LYS A 185 -25.05 -12.28 -12.23
CA LYS A 185 -25.81 -13.07 -13.19
C LYS A 185 -25.32 -14.51 -13.15
N LEU A 186 -26.24 -15.43 -12.84
CA LEU A 186 -25.95 -16.86 -12.89
C LEU A 186 -26.35 -17.40 -14.25
N HIS A 187 -25.36 -17.89 -15.01
CA HIS A 187 -25.59 -18.60 -16.27
C HIS A 187 -25.51 -20.11 -16.00
N ILE A 188 -26.63 -20.77 -16.08
CA ILE A 188 -26.73 -22.24 -15.94
C ILE A 188 -26.83 -22.83 -17.33
N ARG A 189 -25.94 -23.75 -17.68
CA ARG A 189 -25.97 -24.51 -18.93
C ARG A 189 -25.68 -26.00 -18.64
N GLU A 190 -26.10 -26.86 -19.52
CA GLU A 190 -25.69 -28.26 -19.46
C GLU A 190 -24.19 -28.38 -19.74
N VAL A 191 -23.56 -29.34 -19.04
CA VAL A 191 -22.13 -29.64 -19.19
C VAL A 191 -21.93 -30.35 -20.53
N ASN A 192 -21.07 -29.84 -21.38
CA ASN A 192 -20.64 -30.48 -22.61
C ASN A 192 -19.30 -31.21 -22.44
N GLU A 193 -18.87 -31.98 -23.46
CA GLU A 193 -17.63 -32.77 -23.38
C GLU A 193 -16.37 -31.93 -23.09
N GLU A 194 -16.33 -30.67 -23.52
CA GLU A 194 -15.19 -29.75 -23.26
C GLU A 194 -15.12 -29.28 -21.81
N ASP A 195 -16.25 -29.29 -21.09
CA ASP A 195 -16.34 -28.84 -19.70
C ASP A 195 -16.01 -29.98 -18.69
N VAL A 196 -15.99 -31.24 -19.13
CA VAL A 196 -15.83 -32.43 -18.24
C VAL A 196 -14.52 -32.37 -17.46
N ALA A 197 -13.41 -32.00 -18.11
CA ALA A 197 -12.10 -31.90 -17.45
C ALA A 197 -12.09 -30.83 -16.36
N ARG A 198 -12.82 -29.73 -16.53
CA ARG A 198 -12.92 -28.64 -15.57
C ARG A 198 -13.92 -28.93 -14.44
N ALA A 199 -15.02 -29.59 -14.76
CA ALA A 199 -16.01 -30.00 -13.77
C ALA A 199 -15.47 -31.07 -12.81
N ALA A 200 -14.52 -31.90 -13.25
CA ALA A 200 -13.86 -32.91 -12.41
C ALA A 200 -12.80 -32.35 -11.45
N GLN A 201 -12.47 -31.04 -11.54
CA GLN A 201 -11.50 -30.34 -10.65
C GLN A 201 -12.20 -29.57 -9.51
N LEU A 202 -13.53 -29.54 -9.48
CA LEU A 202 -14.35 -28.92 -8.43
C LEU A 202 -14.82 -29.98 -7.43
#